data_43c7570558867d7937707ff33633c7e2
#
_entry.id   43c7570558867d7937707ff33633c7e2
#
_cell.length_a   1.000
_cell.length_b   1.000
_cell.length_c   1.000
_cell.angle_alpha   90.00
_cell.angle_beta   90.00
_cell.angle_gamma   90.00
#
_symmetry.space_group_name_H-M   'P 1'
#
loop_
_entity.id
_entity.type
_entity.pdbx_description
1 polymer ?
#
loop_
_entity_poly.entity_id
_entity_poly.type
_entity_poly.pdbx_seq_one_letter_code
_entity_poly.pdbx_strand_id
1 'polypeptide(L)'
;MSTNASGRSRGSYKSFAIINLVGYFGFVIVMLWYQLSSQIPNTLNESSGVLSEEWVSGKLMTKITDGEDVYWFTCASSLRGFSTCITKQKSSELLGRYASVFWYDQKIFPAIEQRKLVVLVVEGKEVISRAMSEERQATGNRSSFWICGVVGFFMLSVSAFFLKKARRS
;
A
#
# COMPACT_ATOMS: atom_id res chain seq x y z
N MET A 1 -42.91 38.37 -3.64
CA MET A 1 -41.59 37.96 -4.12
C MET A 1 -40.99 36.97 -3.15
N SER A 2 -41.25 35.67 -3.30
CA SER A 2 -40.70 34.61 -2.43
C SER A 2 -40.74 33.29 -3.15
N THR A 3 -39.78 32.98 -4.06
CA THR A 3 -39.80 31.72 -4.81
C THR A 3 -38.43 31.24 -5.27
N ASN A 4 -37.30 31.55 -4.64
CA ASN A 4 -36.03 31.05 -5.15
C ASN A 4 -35.11 30.33 -4.15
N ALA A 5 -35.54 30.11 -2.89
CA ALA A 5 -34.67 29.45 -1.89
C ALA A 5 -34.69 27.91 -2.01
N SER A 6 -35.80 27.30 -2.42
CA SER A 6 -35.96 25.86 -2.44
C SER A 6 -35.20 25.15 -3.58
N GLY A 7 -35.11 25.77 -4.74
CA GLY A 7 -34.43 25.19 -5.89
C GLY A 7 -32.89 25.08 -5.71
N ARG A 8 -32.28 26.01 -4.95
CA ARG A 8 -30.84 26.06 -4.73
C ARG A 8 -30.36 24.95 -3.79
N SER A 9 -31.15 24.56 -2.80
CA SER A 9 -30.83 23.47 -1.88
C SER A 9 -30.87 22.09 -2.54
N ARG A 10 -31.84 21.85 -3.41
CA ARG A 10 -32.05 20.59 -4.13
C ARG A 10 -30.89 20.26 -5.07
N GLY A 11 -30.37 21.24 -5.81
CA GLY A 11 -29.20 21.12 -6.67
C GLY A 11 -27.95 20.74 -5.90
N SER A 12 -27.74 21.39 -4.74
CA SER A 12 -26.58 21.16 -3.88
C SER A 12 -26.51 19.72 -3.35
N TYR A 13 -27.62 19.14 -2.90
CA TYR A 13 -27.64 17.76 -2.39
C TYR A 13 -27.36 16.72 -3.47
N LYS A 14 -27.85 16.93 -4.69
CA LYS A 14 -27.55 16.04 -5.83
C LYS A 14 -26.07 16.10 -6.20
N SER A 15 -25.51 17.30 -6.30
CA SER A 15 -24.09 17.49 -6.60
C SER A 15 -23.20 16.83 -5.55
N PHE A 16 -23.54 16.96 -4.26
CA PHE A 16 -22.80 16.33 -3.19
C PHE A 16 -22.84 14.79 -3.27
N ALA A 17 -23.99 14.19 -3.57
CA ALA A 17 -24.11 12.76 -3.76
C ALA A 17 -23.27 12.25 -4.95
N ILE A 18 -23.27 12.98 -6.06
CA ILE A 18 -22.48 12.64 -7.26
C ILE A 18 -20.98 12.72 -6.94
N ILE A 19 -20.51 13.78 -6.29
CA ILE A 19 -19.10 13.95 -5.91
C ILE A 19 -18.64 12.80 -5.00
N ASN A 20 -19.46 12.42 -4.03
CA ASN A 20 -19.18 11.28 -3.14
C ASN A 20 -19.04 9.96 -3.92
N LEU A 21 -19.94 9.69 -4.87
CA LEU A 21 -19.88 8.48 -5.69
C LEU A 21 -18.64 8.48 -6.59
N VAL A 22 -18.36 9.58 -7.27
CA VAL A 22 -17.16 9.72 -8.10
C VAL A 22 -15.87 9.53 -7.28
N GLY A 23 -15.80 10.13 -6.08
CA GLY A 23 -14.70 9.95 -5.15
C GLY A 23 -14.51 8.50 -4.71
N TYR A 24 -15.60 7.79 -4.41
CA TYR A 24 -15.55 6.37 -4.07
C TYR A 24 -15.06 5.50 -5.23
N PHE A 25 -15.58 5.72 -6.44
CA PHE A 25 -15.10 4.98 -7.62
C PHE A 25 -13.61 5.24 -7.90
N GLY A 26 -13.17 6.50 -7.79
CA GLY A 26 -11.75 6.84 -7.89
C GLY A 26 -10.89 6.10 -6.86
N PHE A 27 -11.34 6.04 -5.61
CA PHE A 27 -10.69 5.28 -4.55
C PHE A 27 -10.60 3.78 -4.87
N VAL A 28 -11.69 3.16 -5.34
CA VAL A 28 -11.71 1.74 -5.73
C VAL A 28 -10.72 1.46 -6.88
N ILE A 29 -10.68 2.34 -7.88
CA ILE A 29 -9.73 2.20 -9.00
C ILE A 29 -8.28 2.23 -8.51
N VAL A 30 -7.94 3.17 -7.63
CA VAL A 30 -6.59 3.24 -7.03
C VAL A 30 -6.26 1.99 -6.24
N MET A 31 -7.20 1.46 -5.46
CA MET A 31 -6.99 0.23 -4.68
C MET A 31 -6.82 -1.00 -5.57
N LEU A 32 -7.60 -1.13 -6.64
CA LEU A 32 -7.45 -2.20 -7.63
C LEU A 32 -6.10 -2.13 -8.34
N TRP A 33 -5.70 -0.93 -8.77
CA TRP A 33 -4.39 -0.72 -9.36
C TRP A 33 -3.27 -1.16 -8.43
N TYR A 34 -3.34 -0.78 -7.15
CA TYR A 34 -2.37 -1.18 -6.15
C TYR A 34 -2.30 -2.70 -5.99
N GLN A 35 -3.44 -3.39 -5.93
CA GLN A 35 -3.49 -4.85 -5.81
C GLN A 35 -2.86 -5.54 -7.04
N LEU A 36 -3.13 -5.05 -8.23
CA LEU A 36 -2.54 -5.58 -9.46
C LEU A 36 -1.02 -5.36 -9.50
N SER A 37 -0.56 -4.17 -9.08
CA SER A 37 0.87 -3.83 -9.06
C SER A 37 1.65 -4.52 -7.94
N SER A 38 0.96 -5.09 -6.95
CA SER A 38 1.60 -5.75 -5.81
C SER A 38 1.91 -7.23 -6.03
N GLN A 39 1.52 -7.83 -7.16
CA GLN A 39 1.81 -9.23 -7.43
C GLN A 39 3.32 -9.48 -7.52
N ILE A 40 3.80 -10.50 -6.81
CA ILE A 40 5.21 -10.90 -6.84
C ILE A 40 5.50 -11.55 -8.19
N PRO A 41 6.42 -11.01 -8.99
CA PRO A 41 6.75 -11.57 -10.30
C PRO A 41 7.49 -12.90 -10.16
N ASN A 42 7.50 -13.71 -11.23
CA ASN A 42 8.24 -14.97 -11.26
C ASN A 42 9.75 -14.74 -11.27
N THR A 43 10.21 -13.70 -11.95
CA THR A 43 11.62 -13.30 -12.01
C THR A 43 11.87 -12.19 -11.00
N LEU A 44 12.90 -12.39 -10.18
CA LEU A 44 13.33 -11.42 -9.16
C LEU A 44 14.73 -10.93 -9.50
N ASN A 45 15.01 -9.68 -9.17
CA ASN A 45 16.36 -9.16 -9.16
C ASN A 45 17.09 -9.68 -7.93
N GLU A 46 18.43 -9.80 -8.01
CA GLU A 46 19.28 -10.20 -6.92
C GLU A 46 20.26 -9.07 -6.59
N SER A 47 20.51 -8.87 -5.30
CA SER A 47 21.56 -8.00 -4.79
C SER A 47 22.16 -8.64 -3.53
N SER A 48 23.46 -8.54 -3.37
CA SER A 48 24.18 -9.12 -2.23
C SER A 48 25.07 -8.08 -1.57
N GLY A 49 25.32 -8.23 -0.27
CA GLY A 49 26.18 -7.29 0.46
C GLY A 49 25.97 -7.35 1.96
N VAL A 50 26.43 -6.34 2.67
CA VAL A 50 26.28 -6.25 4.13
C VAL A 50 24.89 -5.74 4.50
N LEU A 51 24.20 -6.51 5.32
CA LEU A 51 22.85 -6.22 5.80
C LEU A 51 22.88 -5.18 6.91
N SER A 52 22.09 -4.13 6.77
CA SER A 52 21.92 -3.08 7.78
C SER A 52 20.50 -2.54 7.77
N GLU A 53 20.20 -1.69 8.74
CA GLU A 53 18.94 -0.93 8.78
C GLU A 53 19.26 0.55 8.89
N GLU A 54 18.49 1.39 8.19
CA GLU A 54 18.69 2.83 8.18
C GLU A 54 17.35 3.57 8.23
N TRP A 55 17.34 4.70 8.93
CA TRP A 55 16.20 5.62 8.95
C TRP A 55 16.21 6.52 7.72
N VAL A 56 15.25 6.30 6.83
CA VAL A 56 15.07 7.09 5.61
C VAL A 56 13.72 7.79 5.69
N SER A 57 13.71 9.12 5.70
CA SER A 57 12.49 9.95 5.76
C SER A 57 11.55 9.55 6.92
N GLY A 58 12.11 9.26 8.10
CA GLY A 58 11.35 8.88 9.30
C GLY A 58 10.82 7.45 9.30
N LYS A 59 11.33 6.57 8.44
CA LYS A 59 10.96 5.16 8.33
C LYS A 59 12.19 4.28 8.39
N LEU A 60 12.12 3.20 9.15
CA LEU A 60 13.20 2.22 9.20
C LEU A 60 13.11 1.30 7.99
N MET A 61 14.17 1.27 7.19
CA MET A 61 14.28 0.46 5.98
C MET A 61 15.41 -0.54 6.10
N THR A 62 15.24 -1.69 5.46
CA THR A 62 16.32 -2.67 5.30
C THR A 62 17.25 -2.21 4.19
N LYS A 63 18.55 -2.24 4.45
CA LYS A 63 19.59 -1.74 3.56
C LYS A 63 20.60 -2.85 3.28
N ILE A 64 21.04 -2.97 2.04
CA ILE A 64 22.18 -3.78 1.61
C ILE A 64 23.22 -2.86 1.03
N THR A 65 24.46 -3.05 1.46
CA THR A 65 25.63 -2.29 0.96
C THR A 65 26.61 -3.26 0.33
N ASP A 66 26.93 -3.03 -0.95
CA ASP A 66 27.90 -3.78 -1.72
C ASP A 66 28.95 -2.79 -2.28
N GLY A 67 30.09 -2.69 -1.60
CA GLY A 67 31.09 -1.67 -1.91
C GLY A 67 30.51 -0.25 -1.80
N GLU A 68 30.45 0.48 -2.93
CA GLU A 68 29.86 1.83 -3.01
C GLU A 68 28.35 1.81 -3.28
N ASP A 69 27.79 0.68 -3.72
CA ASP A 69 26.38 0.56 -4.05
C ASP A 69 25.54 0.36 -2.80
N VAL A 70 24.44 1.10 -2.72
CA VAL A 70 23.53 1.07 -1.59
C VAL A 70 22.09 0.85 -2.08
N TYR A 71 21.47 -0.19 -1.55
CA TYR A 71 20.09 -0.57 -1.91
C TYR A 71 19.20 -0.57 -0.67
N TRP A 72 18.05 0.13 -0.76
CA TRP A 72 17.04 0.13 0.30
C TRP A 72 15.83 -0.68 -0.12
N PHE A 73 15.34 -1.49 0.79
CA PHE A 73 14.23 -2.40 0.56
C PHE A 73 13.13 -2.20 1.60
N THR A 74 11.90 -2.48 1.20
CA THR A 74 10.75 -2.50 2.09
C THR A 74 10.03 -3.83 2.04
N CYS A 75 9.47 -4.24 3.19
CA CYS A 75 8.61 -5.42 3.32
C CYS A 75 7.15 -5.05 3.64
N ALA A 76 6.79 -3.78 3.50
CA ALA A 76 5.42 -3.34 3.75
C ALA A 76 4.44 -4.05 2.82
N SER A 77 3.36 -4.61 3.39
CA SER A 77 2.29 -5.28 2.66
C SER A 77 1.13 -4.35 2.29
N SER A 78 1.21 -3.07 2.64
CA SER A 78 0.13 -2.09 2.46
C SER A 78 0.62 -0.80 1.83
N LEU A 79 -0.33 0.04 1.40
CA LEU A 79 -0.09 1.40 0.88
C LEU A 79 0.71 2.32 1.83
N ARG A 80 0.83 1.99 3.11
CA ARG A 80 1.64 2.75 4.09
C ARG A 80 3.16 2.62 3.89
N GLY A 81 3.53 1.98 2.85
CA GLY A 81 4.72 2.18 2.04
C GLY A 81 6.00 1.57 2.57
N PHE A 82 6.40 1.72 3.82
CA PHE A 82 7.72 1.29 4.25
C PHE A 82 7.68 0.60 5.60
N SER A 83 8.27 -0.59 5.69
CA SER A 83 8.57 -1.27 6.95
C SER A 83 9.87 -2.02 6.79
N THR A 84 10.62 -2.14 7.89
CA THR A 84 11.78 -3.03 7.95
C THR A 84 11.36 -4.46 7.66
N CYS A 85 12.25 -5.20 7.03
CA CYS A 85 12.04 -6.62 6.72
C CYS A 85 12.41 -7.53 7.90
N ILE A 86 13.16 -7.01 8.85
CA ILE A 86 13.71 -7.77 9.97
C ILE A 86 12.94 -7.40 11.24
N THR A 87 12.54 -8.40 12.02
CA THR A 87 11.93 -8.15 13.33
C THR A 87 12.99 -7.67 14.31
N LYS A 88 12.63 -6.79 15.24
CA LYS A 88 13.55 -6.25 16.26
C LYS A 88 14.28 -7.34 17.04
N GLN A 89 13.64 -8.50 17.24
CA GLN A 89 14.22 -9.64 17.97
C GLN A 89 15.37 -10.30 17.21
N LYS A 90 15.33 -10.27 15.87
CA LYS A 90 16.36 -10.87 15.01
C LYS A 90 17.36 -9.86 14.49
N SER A 91 17.10 -8.56 14.62
CA SER A 91 17.98 -7.53 14.06
C SER A 91 19.39 -7.58 14.62
N SER A 92 19.56 -7.76 15.95
CA SER A 92 20.87 -7.86 16.61
C SER A 92 21.73 -9.03 16.13
N GLU A 93 21.08 -10.12 15.67
CA GLU A 93 21.78 -11.32 15.19
C GLU A 93 22.11 -11.26 13.70
N LEU A 94 21.36 -10.51 12.91
CA LEU A 94 21.44 -10.51 11.46
C LEU A 94 22.16 -9.28 10.90
N LEU A 95 22.11 -8.14 11.58
CA LEU A 95 22.74 -6.91 11.11
C LEU A 95 24.27 -7.04 11.11
N GLY A 96 24.91 -6.47 10.10
CA GLY A 96 26.35 -6.53 9.88
C GLY A 96 26.81 -7.81 9.16
N ARG A 97 25.95 -8.78 8.91
CA ARG A 97 26.28 -10.01 8.19
C ARG A 97 26.09 -9.86 6.69
N TYR A 98 26.78 -10.72 5.94
CA TYR A 98 26.60 -10.79 4.49
C TYR A 98 25.29 -11.46 4.13
N ALA A 99 24.51 -10.83 3.24
CA ALA A 99 23.20 -11.30 2.86
C ALA A 99 22.98 -11.17 1.36
N SER A 100 22.17 -12.09 0.80
CA SER A 100 21.61 -11.99 -0.55
C SER A 100 20.11 -11.71 -0.46
N VAL A 101 19.66 -10.76 -1.26
CA VAL A 101 18.28 -10.30 -1.30
C VAL A 101 17.72 -10.52 -2.70
N PHE A 102 16.54 -11.15 -2.78
CA PHE A 102 15.78 -11.24 -4.02
C PHE A 102 14.59 -10.27 -3.93
N TRP A 103 14.47 -9.41 -4.92
CA TRP A 103 13.57 -8.27 -4.88
C TRP A 103 12.98 -7.92 -6.23
N TYR A 104 11.94 -7.05 -6.24
CA TYR A 104 11.35 -6.48 -7.45
C TYR A 104 10.94 -5.03 -7.23
N ASP A 105 10.83 -4.27 -8.33
CA ASP A 105 10.28 -2.90 -8.30
C ASP A 105 8.76 -2.94 -8.35
N GLN A 106 8.12 -2.49 -7.28
CA GLN A 106 6.68 -2.31 -7.22
C GLN A 106 6.31 -0.89 -7.64
N LYS A 107 5.50 -0.76 -8.69
CA LYS A 107 4.92 0.52 -9.11
C LYS A 107 3.65 0.80 -8.31
N ILE A 108 3.72 1.70 -7.32
CA ILE A 108 2.57 2.06 -6.48
C ILE A 108 1.68 3.08 -7.19
N PHE A 109 2.29 4.03 -7.90
CA PHE A 109 1.64 5.06 -8.71
C PHE A 109 2.54 5.35 -9.91
N PRO A 110 2.06 6.01 -10.99
CA PRO A 110 2.86 6.23 -12.19
C PRO A 110 4.26 6.82 -11.96
N ALA A 111 4.50 7.47 -10.83
CA ALA A 111 5.78 8.11 -10.50
C ALA A 111 6.44 7.57 -9.21
N ILE A 112 5.87 6.57 -8.54
CA ILE A 112 6.38 6.05 -7.28
C ILE A 112 6.70 4.57 -7.42
N GLU A 113 8.00 4.26 -7.39
CA GLU A 113 8.51 2.89 -7.37
C GLU A 113 9.12 2.57 -6.01
N GLN A 114 8.94 1.33 -5.57
CA GLN A 114 9.54 0.82 -4.33
C GLN A 114 10.17 -0.54 -4.58
N ARG A 115 11.39 -0.72 -4.07
CA ARG A 115 12.05 -2.03 -4.07
C ARG A 115 11.47 -2.90 -2.97
N LYS A 116 10.76 -3.95 -3.37
CA LYS A 116 10.15 -4.92 -2.46
C LYS A 116 11.05 -6.12 -2.28
N LEU A 117 11.45 -6.36 -1.04
CA LEU A 117 12.17 -7.56 -0.66
C LEU A 117 11.21 -8.75 -0.60
N VAL A 118 11.55 -9.81 -1.30
CA VAL A 118 10.77 -11.07 -1.36
C VAL A 118 11.46 -12.17 -0.58
N VAL A 119 12.77 -12.38 -0.81
CA VAL A 119 13.57 -13.39 -0.11
C VAL A 119 14.79 -12.73 0.48
N LEU A 120 15.14 -13.10 1.70
CA LEU A 120 16.36 -12.69 2.39
C LEU A 120 17.12 -13.94 2.84
N VAL A 121 18.34 -14.08 2.35
CA VAL A 121 19.26 -15.13 2.75
C VAL A 121 20.45 -14.48 3.46
N VAL A 122 20.74 -14.87 4.70
CA VAL A 122 21.85 -14.36 5.50
C VAL A 122 22.80 -15.52 5.79
N GLU A 123 24.05 -15.39 5.38
CA GLU A 123 25.10 -16.43 5.53
C GLU A 123 24.61 -17.82 5.04
N GLY A 124 23.90 -17.85 3.90
CA GLY A 124 23.37 -19.08 3.32
C GLY A 124 22.10 -19.63 3.97
N LYS A 125 21.58 -19.00 5.04
CA LYS A 125 20.34 -19.39 5.69
C LYS A 125 19.20 -18.46 5.27
N GLU A 126 18.12 -19.03 4.78
CA GLU A 126 16.91 -18.28 4.42
C GLU A 126 16.21 -17.76 5.68
N VAL A 127 16.13 -16.43 5.80
CA VAL A 127 15.49 -15.72 6.93
C VAL A 127 14.07 -15.31 6.57
N ILE A 128 13.87 -14.90 5.32
CA ILE A 128 12.56 -14.58 4.75
C ILE A 128 12.41 -15.42 3.49
N SER A 129 11.36 -16.23 3.45
CA SER A 129 11.03 -17.04 2.29
C SER A 129 10.05 -16.32 1.36
N ARG A 130 10.00 -16.79 0.12
CA ARG A 130 8.99 -16.36 -0.84
C ARG A 130 7.57 -16.60 -0.31
N ALA A 131 7.34 -17.77 0.29
CA ALA A 131 6.04 -18.13 0.88
C ALA A 131 5.61 -17.15 1.97
N MET A 132 6.54 -16.74 2.86
CA MET A 132 6.25 -15.72 3.90
C MET A 132 5.88 -14.36 3.29
N SER A 133 6.51 -13.99 2.18
CA SER A 133 6.24 -12.74 1.49
C SER A 133 4.88 -12.77 0.76
N GLU A 134 4.54 -13.89 0.15
CA GLU A 134 3.22 -14.13 -0.47
C GLU A 134 2.09 -14.13 0.57
N GLU A 135 2.28 -14.77 1.72
CA GLU A 135 1.31 -14.76 2.83
C GLU A 135 1.09 -13.35 3.39
N ARG A 136 2.18 -12.60 3.59
CA ARG A 136 2.12 -11.19 4.01
C ARG A 136 1.34 -10.34 3.03
N GLN A 137 1.56 -10.54 1.73
CA GLN A 137 0.85 -9.85 0.66
C GLN A 137 -0.63 -10.24 0.63
N ALA A 138 -0.96 -11.51 0.72
CA ALA A 138 -2.34 -12.00 0.77
C ALA A 138 -3.11 -11.42 1.94
N THR A 139 -2.46 -11.33 3.13
CA THR A 139 -3.04 -10.69 4.31
C THR A 139 -3.29 -9.20 4.09
N GLY A 140 -2.33 -8.49 3.48
CA GLY A 140 -2.49 -7.08 3.11
C GLY A 140 -3.64 -6.85 2.14
N ASN A 141 -3.75 -7.67 1.11
CA ASN A 141 -4.83 -7.61 0.12
C ASN A 141 -6.20 -7.88 0.75
N ARG A 142 -6.32 -8.90 1.61
CA ARG A 142 -7.56 -9.20 2.33
C ARG A 142 -8.02 -8.02 3.19
N SER A 143 -7.10 -7.40 3.91
CA SER A 143 -7.35 -6.19 4.70
C SER A 143 -7.88 -5.03 3.84
N SER A 144 -7.31 -4.85 2.65
CA SER A 144 -7.72 -3.81 1.70
C SER A 144 -9.16 -4.01 1.21
N PHE A 145 -9.60 -5.24 0.95
CA PHE A 145 -10.98 -5.53 0.58
C PHE A 145 -11.98 -5.14 1.67
N TRP A 146 -11.68 -5.45 2.93
CA TRP A 146 -12.51 -5.05 4.05
C TRP A 146 -12.64 -3.53 4.17
N ILE A 147 -11.54 -2.81 4.03
CA ILE A 147 -11.52 -1.35 4.06
C ILE A 147 -12.39 -0.79 2.92
N CYS A 148 -12.24 -1.29 1.69
CA CYS A 148 -13.06 -0.87 0.55
C CYS A 148 -14.56 -1.14 0.79
N GLY A 149 -14.89 -2.29 1.37
CA GLY A 149 -16.27 -2.64 1.69
C GLY A 149 -16.91 -1.69 2.71
N VAL A 150 -16.21 -1.43 3.82
CA VAL A 150 -16.71 -0.53 4.89
C VAL A 150 -16.81 0.91 4.38
N VAL A 151 -15.81 1.42 3.67
CA VAL A 151 -15.85 2.76 3.08
C VAL A 151 -16.96 2.87 2.05
N GLY A 152 -17.14 1.85 1.20
CA GLY A 152 -18.20 1.79 0.20
C GLY A 152 -19.59 1.83 0.82
N PHE A 153 -19.83 1.01 1.85
CA PHE A 153 -21.09 1.01 2.57
C PHE A 153 -21.42 2.40 3.16
N PHE A 154 -20.43 3.04 3.78
CA PHE A 154 -20.60 4.38 4.33
C PHE A 154 -20.90 5.42 3.25
N MET A 155 -20.13 5.45 2.16
CA MET A 155 -20.32 6.40 1.06
C MET A 155 -21.66 6.22 0.34
N LEU A 156 -22.10 4.97 0.13
CA LEU A 156 -23.43 4.68 -0.46
C LEU A 156 -24.55 5.12 0.47
N SER A 157 -24.44 4.89 1.77
CA SER A 157 -25.43 5.30 2.77
C SER A 157 -25.57 6.82 2.82
N VAL A 158 -24.45 7.54 2.82
CA VAL A 158 -24.41 9.02 2.79
C VAL A 158 -25.04 9.54 1.49
N SER A 159 -24.68 8.96 0.35
CA SER A 159 -25.22 9.36 -0.95
C SER A 159 -26.73 9.13 -1.02
N ALA A 160 -27.22 7.98 -0.54
CA ALA A 160 -28.66 7.67 -0.49
C ALA A 160 -29.41 8.66 0.41
N PHE A 161 -28.84 9.03 1.55
CA PHE A 161 -29.42 10.03 2.44
C PHE A 161 -29.58 11.40 1.73
N PHE A 162 -28.53 11.88 1.05
CA PHE A 162 -28.59 13.16 0.34
C PHE A 162 -29.55 13.12 -0.86
N LEU A 163 -29.61 12.02 -1.59
CA LEU A 163 -30.59 11.84 -2.67
C LEU A 163 -32.03 11.84 -2.15
N LYS A 164 -32.28 11.16 -1.00
CA LYS A 164 -33.61 11.16 -0.37
C LYS A 164 -34.00 12.57 0.08
N LYS A 165 -33.05 13.33 0.66
CA LYS A 165 -33.26 14.72 1.07
C LYS A 165 -33.55 15.63 -0.14
N ALA A 166 -32.81 15.45 -1.24
CA ALA A 166 -33.04 16.19 -2.49
C ALA A 166 -34.42 15.92 -3.14
N ARG A 167 -35.02 14.76 -2.89
CA ARG A 167 -36.41 14.44 -3.38
C ARG A 167 -37.52 15.09 -2.55
N ARG A 168 -37.21 15.42 -1.28
CA ARG A 168 -38.19 16.00 -0.33
C ARG A 168 -38.18 17.55 -0.28
N SER A 169 -37.07 18.15 -0.80
CA SER A 169 -36.92 19.60 -0.98
C SER A 169 -37.43 20.05 -2.35
#